data_ecbde8f8218a060b6e4b5afaaf2ced48
#
_entry.id   ecbde8f8218a060b6e4b5afaaf2ced48
#
_cell.length_a   1.000
_cell.length_b   1.000
_cell.length_c   1.000
_cell.angle_alpha   90.00
_cell.angle_beta   90.00
_cell.angle_gamma   90.00
#
_symmetry.space_group_name_H-M   'P 1'
#
loop_
_entity.id
_entity.type
_entity.pdbx_description
1 polymer ?
#
loop_
_entity_poly.entity_id
_entity_poly.type
_entity_poly.pdbx_seq_one_letter_code
_entity_poly.pdbx_strand_id
1 'polypeptide(L)'
;MKGTSYVIGLIVYIASVVLPILLSLKAISFIHVALYAAFSLIIIAGATIDMHYYILPDEGAMALVLGGITYSYINDKSMLITLLSVMSVGAITYGLRLMSHNGFGLGDVKWFSAIATWLTPWEIVCFFYVAFCVGSLYLLLTGYRNRYISFGPFLCFGGWCALHGGLYMEVIYQWLRYNL
;
A
#
# COMPACT_ATOMS: atom_id res chain seq x y z
N MET A 1 -23.65 9.77 4.84
CA MET A 1 -22.53 8.85 4.54
C MET A 1 -21.23 9.53 4.06
N LYS A 2 -21.22 10.78 3.57
CA LYS A 2 -19.96 11.44 3.12
C LYS A 2 -19.02 11.84 4.28
N GLY A 3 -19.54 12.19 5.46
CA GLY A 3 -18.70 12.64 6.59
C GLY A 3 -17.87 11.53 7.26
N THR A 4 -18.39 10.32 7.35
CA THR A 4 -17.70 9.18 7.98
C THR A 4 -16.47 8.73 7.20
N SER A 5 -16.48 8.82 5.87
CA SER A 5 -15.33 8.45 5.02
C SER A 5 -14.15 9.39 5.24
N TYR A 6 -14.38 10.70 5.38
CA TYR A 6 -13.30 11.67 5.65
C TYR A 6 -12.71 11.50 7.05
N VAL A 7 -13.55 11.19 8.05
CA VAL A 7 -13.08 10.96 9.43
C VAL A 7 -12.20 9.70 9.50
N ILE A 8 -12.60 8.62 8.84
CA ILE A 8 -11.79 7.40 8.77
C ILE A 8 -10.45 7.66 8.04
N GLY A 9 -10.49 8.38 6.91
CA GLY A 9 -9.28 8.77 6.19
C GLY A 9 -8.33 9.61 7.04
N LEU A 10 -8.86 10.56 7.80
CA LEU A 10 -8.08 11.41 8.71
C LEU A 10 -7.45 10.58 9.86
N ILE A 11 -8.22 9.67 10.46
CA ILE A 11 -7.73 8.77 11.52
C ILE A 11 -6.60 7.89 10.99
N VAL A 12 -6.77 7.27 9.82
CA VAL A 12 -5.75 6.45 9.17
C VAL A 12 -4.50 7.28 8.86
N TYR A 13 -4.67 8.51 8.37
CA TYR A 13 -3.55 9.42 8.09
C TYR A 13 -2.81 9.80 9.37
N ILE A 14 -3.51 10.22 10.42
CA ILE A 14 -2.89 10.55 11.72
C ILE A 14 -2.17 9.32 12.27
N ALA A 15 -2.80 8.15 12.25
CA ALA A 15 -2.18 6.92 12.71
C ALA A 15 -0.91 6.58 11.92
N SER A 16 -0.90 6.77 10.60
CA SER A 16 0.27 6.48 9.76
C SER A 16 1.45 7.42 9.97
N VAL A 17 1.20 8.63 10.45
CA VAL A 17 2.25 9.62 10.76
C VAL A 17 2.69 9.53 12.22
N VAL A 18 1.71 9.50 13.14
CA VAL A 18 1.96 9.56 14.59
C VAL A 18 2.51 8.24 15.12
N LEU A 19 2.02 7.12 14.62
CA LEU A 19 2.37 5.81 15.14
C LEU A 19 3.83 5.42 14.89
N PRO A 20 4.44 5.62 13.72
CA PRO A 20 5.88 5.45 13.51
C PRO A 20 6.72 6.36 14.41
N ILE A 21 6.28 7.62 14.64
CA ILE A 21 6.98 8.56 15.52
C ILE A 21 6.96 8.07 16.98
N LEU A 22 5.82 7.59 17.47
CA LEU A 22 5.66 7.08 18.84
C LEU A 22 6.43 5.78 19.10
N LEU A 23 6.53 4.91 18.11
CA LEU A 23 7.20 3.63 18.24
C LEU A 23 8.71 3.70 18.09
N SER A 24 9.20 4.66 17.34
CA SER A 24 10.64 4.93 17.21
C SER A 24 11.07 6.01 18.16
N LEU A 25 11.19 5.73 19.43
CA LEU A 25 11.85 6.59 20.43
C LEU A 25 13.34 6.81 20.14
N LYS A 26 13.88 6.28 19.05
CA LYS A 26 15.24 6.54 18.53
C LYS A 26 15.16 6.98 17.06
N ALA A 27 15.24 8.30 16.86
CA ALA A 27 15.71 8.95 15.63
C ALA A 27 15.13 8.45 14.28
N ILE A 28 13.81 8.50 14.08
CA ILE A 28 13.30 8.57 12.70
C ILE A 28 13.71 9.93 12.16
N SER A 29 14.50 9.92 11.10
CA SER A 29 14.82 11.14 10.37
C SER A 29 13.52 11.78 9.86
N PHE A 30 13.43 13.10 9.91
CA PHE A 30 12.31 13.89 9.38
C PHE A 30 11.91 13.47 7.96
N ILE A 31 12.90 13.05 7.16
CA ILE A 31 12.68 12.59 5.78
C ILE A 31 11.85 11.30 5.71
N HIS A 32 12.02 10.37 6.64
CA HIS A 32 11.19 9.14 6.68
C HIS A 32 9.75 9.47 7.05
N VAL A 33 9.54 10.37 8.03
CA VAL A 33 8.19 10.82 8.39
C VAL A 33 7.50 11.49 7.20
N ALA A 34 8.22 12.35 6.48
CA ALA A 34 7.70 13.02 5.30
C ALA A 34 7.33 12.01 4.19
N LEU A 35 8.17 10.99 3.96
CA LEU A 35 7.89 9.94 2.98
C LEU A 35 6.67 9.09 3.36
N TYR A 36 6.54 8.65 4.61
CA TYR A 36 5.36 7.91 5.09
C TYR A 36 4.08 8.75 5.01
N ALA A 37 4.17 10.02 5.35
CA ALA A 37 3.04 10.95 5.22
C ALA A 37 2.63 11.11 3.75
N ALA A 38 3.59 11.30 2.84
CA ALA A 38 3.33 11.41 1.41
C ALA A 38 2.72 10.13 0.84
N PHE A 39 3.28 8.95 1.18
CA PHE A 39 2.71 7.66 0.81
C PHE A 39 1.24 7.55 1.25
N SER A 40 0.98 7.82 2.53
CA SER A 40 -0.36 7.71 3.11
C SER A 40 -1.36 8.67 2.47
N LEU A 41 -0.94 9.90 2.15
CA LEU A 41 -1.78 10.87 1.45
C LEU A 41 -2.15 10.39 0.04
N ILE A 42 -1.17 9.88 -0.71
CA ILE A 42 -1.38 9.42 -2.08
C ILE A 42 -2.34 8.22 -2.10
N ILE A 43 -2.14 7.23 -1.21
CA ILE A 43 -3.01 6.04 -1.18
C ILE A 43 -4.43 6.39 -0.71
N ILE A 44 -4.60 7.31 0.25
CA ILE A 44 -5.93 7.76 0.69
C ILE A 44 -6.64 8.51 -0.45
N ALA A 45 -5.92 9.40 -1.15
CA ALA A 45 -6.46 10.10 -2.30
C ALA A 45 -6.87 9.13 -3.41
N GLY A 46 -5.99 8.17 -3.76
CA GLY A 46 -6.28 7.14 -4.76
C GLY A 46 -7.50 6.28 -4.39
N ALA A 47 -7.56 5.80 -3.13
CA ALA A 47 -8.70 5.03 -2.65
C ALA A 47 -10.00 5.82 -2.70
N THR A 48 -9.98 7.11 -2.33
CA THR A 48 -11.19 7.96 -2.38
C THR A 48 -11.64 8.26 -3.80
N ILE A 49 -10.72 8.48 -4.72
CA ILE A 49 -11.03 8.68 -6.15
C ILE A 49 -11.63 7.40 -6.73
N ASP A 50 -11.01 6.24 -6.48
CA ASP A 50 -11.50 4.97 -6.99
C ASP A 50 -12.88 4.60 -6.45
N MET A 51 -13.17 4.89 -5.19
CA MET A 51 -14.51 4.69 -4.61
C MET A 51 -15.62 5.52 -5.27
N HIS A 52 -15.28 6.65 -5.89
CA HIS A 52 -16.26 7.55 -6.50
C HIS A 52 -16.33 7.40 -8.02
N TYR A 53 -15.19 7.17 -8.66
CA TYR A 53 -15.06 7.22 -10.11
C TYR A 53 -14.66 5.89 -10.73
N TYR A 54 -14.31 4.87 -9.92
CA TYR A 54 -13.79 3.57 -10.38
C TYR A 54 -12.54 3.71 -11.27
N ILE A 55 -11.72 4.72 -10.98
CA ILE A 55 -10.48 5.01 -11.72
C ILE A 55 -9.37 5.32 -10.72
N LEU A 56 -8.25 4.64 -10.85
CA LEU A 56 -7.01 4.97 -10.14
C LEU A 56 -6.17 5.93 -11.02
N PRO A 57 -5.83 7.14 -10.53
CA PRO A 57 -5.12 8.13 -11.33
C PRO A 57 -3.66 7.71 -11.58
N ASP A 58 -3.19 7.90 -12.82
CA ASP A 58 -1.82 7.58 -13.23
C ASP A 58 -0.80 8.47 -12.53
N GLU A 59 -1.15 9.72 -12.24
CA GLU A 59 -0.32 10.67 -11.50
C GLU A 59 0.00 10.17 -10.09
N GLY A 60 -0.98 9.54 -9.43
CA GLY A 60 -0.80 8.91 -8.13
C GLY A 60 0.18 7.74 -8.19
N ALA A 61 0.06 6.89 -9.22
CA ALA A 61 1.01 5.79 -9.44
C ALA A 61 2.44 6.30 -9.69
N MET A 62 2.60 7.35 -10.51
CA MET A 62 3.91 7.98 -10.78
C MET A 62 4.51 8.58 -9.50
N ALA A 63 3.71 9.28 -8.69
CA ALA A 63 4.16 9.86 -7.43
C ALA A 63 4.59 8.76 -6.44
N LEU A 64 3.86 7.62 -6.37
CA LEU A 64 4.25 6.46 -5.59
C LEU A 64 5.58 5.87 -6.06
N VAL A 65 5.80 5.72 -7.37
CA VAL A 65 7.06 5.19 -7.90
C VAL A 65 8.24 6.09 -7.52
N LEU A 66 8.11 7.40 -7.73
CA LEU A 66 9.17 8.37 -7.38
C LEU A 66 9.47 8.36 -5.87
N GLY A 67 8.44 8.38 -5.04
CA GLY A 67 8.58 8.27 -3.59
C GLY A 67 9.22 6.95 -3.16
N GLY A 68 8.83 5.84 -3.77
CA GLY A 68 9.36 4.51 -3.47
C GLY A 68 10.82 4.33 -3.86
N ILE A 69 11.25 4.88 -4.99
CA ILE A 69 12.67 4.93 -5.39
C ILE A 69 13.47 5.73 -4.36
N THR A 70 12.96 6.91 -3.98
CA THR A 70 13.59 7.75 -2.96
C THR A 70 13.69 7.03 -1.61
N TYR A 71 12.61 6.37 -1.19
CA TYR A 71 12.55 5.56 0.02
C TYR A 71 13.55 4.39 0.00
N SER A 72 13.63 3.68 -1.12
CA SER A 72 14.59 2.58 -1.30
C SER A 72 16.04 3.06 -1.25
N TYR A 73 16.34 4.21 -1.85
CA TYR A 73 17.67 4.81 -1.83
C TYR A 73 18.10 5.23 -0.41
N ILE A 74 17.20 5.88 0.35
CA ILE A 74 17.49 6.33 1.72
C ILE A 74 17.67 5.16 2.70
N ASN A 75 16.99 4.04 2.46
CA ASN A 75 17.08 2.84 3.31
C ASN A 75 18.13 1.83 2.82
N ASP A 76 19.03 2.21 1.94
CA ASP A 76 20.08 1.35 1.37
C ASP A 76 19.54 0.04 0.77
N LYS A 77 18.26 0.05 0.31
CA LYS A 77 17.68 -1.10 -0.37
C LYS A 77 18.34 -1.29 -1.73
N SER A 78 18.62 -2.54 -2.09
CA SER A 78 19.15 -2.85 -3.42
C SER A 78 18.17 -2.43 -4.51
N MET A 79 18.57 -1.51 -5.39
CA MET A 79 17.77 -1.07 -6.54
C MET A 79 17.42 -2.22 -7.48
N LEU A 80 18.29 -3.23 -7.59
CA LEU A 80 18.01 -4.43 -8.35
C LEU A 80 16.84 -5.23 -7.77
N ILE A 81 16.81 -5.41 -6.43
CA ILE A 81 15.69 -6.08 -5.76
C ILE A 81 14.41 -5.29 -5.94
N THR A 82 14.45 -3.97 -5.79
CA THR A 82 13.28 -3.10 -6.01
C THR A 82 12.75 -3.24 -7.43
N LEU A 83 13.64 -3.21 -8.45
CA LEU A 83 13.25 -3.38 -9.85
C LEU A 83 12.63 -4.76 -10.11
N LEU A 84 13.26 -5.82 -9.62
CA LEU A 84 12.73 -7.19 -9.75
C LEU A 84 11.38 -7.35 -9.06
N SER A 85 11.18 -6.72 -7.91
CA SER A 85 9.90 -6.70 -7.20
C SER A 85 8.80 -6.03 -8.03
N VAL A 86 9.06 -4.86 -8.58
CA VAL A 86 8.11 -4.15 -9.45
C VAL A 86 7.75 -4.97 -10.69
N MET A 87 8.77 -5.54 -11.35
CA MET A 87 8.56 -6.37 -12.54
C MET A 87 7.75 -7.63 -12.23
N SER A 88 8.05 -8.33 -11.14
CA SER A 88 7.33 -9.53 -10.72
C SER A 88 5.89 -9.23 -10.33
N VAL A 89 5.66 -8.18 -9.53
CA VAL A 89 4.31 -7.73 -9.17
C VAL A 89 3.51 -7.32 -10.40
N GLY A 90 4.11 -6.53 -11.29
CA GLY A 90 3.48 -6.14 -12.55
C GLY A 90 3.12 -7.34 -13.42
N ALA A 91 4.02 -8.31 -13.55
CA ALA A 91 3.77 -9.54 -14.33
C ALA A 91 2.65 -10.39 -13.72
N ILE A 92 2.65 -10.58 -12.38
CA ILE A 92 1.61 -11.34 -11.68
C ILE A 92 0.24 -10.67 -11.84
N THR A 93 0.15 -9.37 -11.56
CA THR A 93 -1.12 -8.63 -11.62
C THR A 93 -1.63 -8.48 -13.06
N TYR A 94 -0.74 -8.33 -14.03
CA TYR A 94 -1.09 -8.35 -15.44
C TYR A 94 -1.57 -9.75 -15.88
N GLY A 95 -0.93 -10.82 -15.39
CA GLY A 95 -1.39 -12.20 -15.57
C GLY A 95 -2.79 -12.42 -15.01
N LEU A 96 -3.08 -11.92 -13.81
CA LEU A 96 -4.43 -11.96 -13.21
C LEU A 96 -5.45 -11.21 -14.08
N ARG A 97 -5.08 -10.07 -14.66
CA ARG A 97 -5.91 -9.34 -15.61
C ARG A 97 -6.26 -10.18 -16.84
N LEU A 98 -5.28 -10.85 -17.43
CA LEU A 98 -5.51 -11.72 -18.59
C LEU A 98 -6.41 -12.90 -18.24
N MET A 99 -6.18 -13.55 -17.09
CA MET A 99 -7.00 -14.68 -16.62
C MET A 99 -8.43 -14.26 -16.28
N SER A 100 -8.65 -13.06 -15.78
CA SER A 100 -9.98 -12.54 -15.46
C SER A 100 -10.73 -11.96 -16.67
N HIS A 101 -10.25 -12.19 -17.91
CA HIS A 101 -10.82 -11.61 -19.14
C HIS A 101 -11.01 -10.08 -19.04
N ASN A 102 -9.99 -9.39 -18.56
CA ASN A 102 -9.96 -7.94 -18.27
C ASN A 102 -10.91 -7.48 -17.14
N GLY A 103 -11.38 -8.39 -16.30
CA GLY A 103 -12.14 -8.03 -15.08
C GLY A 103 -11.29 -7.29 -14.04
N PHE A 104 -9.96 -7.46 -14.08
CA PHE A 104 -9.02 -6.71 -13.24
C PHE A 104 -8.54 -5.44 -13.97
N GLY A 105 -8.62 -4.27 -13.31
CA GLY A 105 -8.33 -2.98 -13.92
C GLY A 105 -6.84 -2.78 -14.27
N LEU A 106 -6.55 -2.08 -15.37
CA LEU A 106 -5.15 -1.66 -15.65
C LEU A 106 -4.62 -0.69 -14.61
N GLY A 107 -5.50 0.15 -14.04
CA GLY A 107 -5.17 1.03 -12.94
C GLY A 107 -4.64 0.24 -11.73
N ASP A 108 -5.31 -0.86 -11.37
CA ASP A 108 -4.89 -1.72 -10.27
C ASP A 108 -3.49 -2.30 -10.52
N VAL A 109 -3.21 -2.78 -11.74
CA VAL A 109 -1.88 -3.30 -12.11
C VAL A 109 -0.79 -2.25 -11.90
N LYS A 110 -1.02 -1.00 -12.35
CA LYS A 110 -0.07 0.10 -12.20
C LYS A 110 0.16 0.43 -10.72
N TRP A 111 -0.91 0.52 -9.94
CA TRP A 111 -0.84 0.85 -8.52
C TRP A 111 -0.21 -0.25 -7.68
N PHE A 112 -0.49 -1.53 -7.97
CA PHE A 112 0.21 -2.65 -7.34
C PHE A 112 1.72 -2.55 -7.56
N SER A 113 2.14 -2.31 -8.80
CA SER A 113 3.55 -2.16 -9.16
C SER A 113 4.18 -0.94 -8.51
N ALA A 114 3.45 0.18 -8.44
CA ALA A 114 3.92 1.41 -7.82
C ALA A 114 4.11 1.25 -6.30
N ILE A 115 3.18 0.63 -5.59
CA ILE A 115 3.30 0.35 -4.15
C ILE A 115 4.45 -0.62 -3.89
N ALA A 116 4.70 -1.59 -4.77
CA ALA A 116 5.81 -2.54 -4.62
C ALA A 116 7.19 -1.87 -4.57
N THR A 117 7.37 -0.63 -5.08
CA THR A 117 8.63 0.12 -4.94
C THR A 117 8.98 0.45 -3.49
N TRP A 118 8.01 0.52 -2.60
CA TRP A 118 8.16 0.82 -1.17
C TRP A 118 8.47 -0.41 -0.32
N LEU A 119 8.06 -1.59 -0.81
CA LEU A 119 7.99 -2.82 -0.04
C LEU A 119 9.22 -3.71 -0.25
N THR A 120 9.55 -4.48 0.78
CA THR A 120 10.45 -5.62 0.67
C THR A 120 9.71 -6.82 0.06
N PRO A 121 10.42 -7.85 -0.46
CA PRO A 121 9.77 -9.03 -1.03
C PRO A 121 8.77 -9.71 -0.09
N TRP A 122 9.06 -9.75 1.21
CA TRP A 122 8.15 -10.32 2.20
C TRP A 122 6.90 -9.45 2.43
N GLU A 123 7.09 -8.14 2.50
CA GLU A 123 5.97 -7.20 2.63
C GLU A 123 5.06 -7.24 1.41
N ILE A 124 5.59 -7.52 0.22
CA ILE A 124 4.79 -7.71 -1.00
C ILE A 124 3.83 -8.91 -0.85
N VAL A 125 4.29 -10.02 -0.27
CA VAL A 125 3.42 -11.17 0.00
C VAL A 125 2.29 -10.78 0.96
N CYS A 126 2.62 -10.07 2.05
CA CYS A 126 1.63 -9.54 2.98
C CYS A 126 0.65 -8.58 2.31
N PHE A 127 1.16 -7.72 1.43
CA PHE A 127 0.36 -6.78 0.64
C PHE A 127 -0.72 -7.49 -0.18
N PHE A 128 -0.32 -8.48 -0.99
CA PHE A 128 -1.26 -9.28 -1.77
C PHE A 128 -2.29 -9.98 -0.88
N TYR A 129 -1.80 -10.64 0.18
CA TYR A 129 -2.67 -11.36 1.10
C TYR A 129 -3.74 -10.46 1.71
N VAL A 130 -3.35 -9.31 2.26
CA VAL A 130 -4.29 -8.37 2.89
C VAL A 130 -5.26 -7.78 1.87
N ALA A 131 -4.76 -7.31 0.72
CA ALA A 131 -5.61 -6.70 -0.31
C ALA A 131 -6.69 -7.66 -0.81
N PHE A 132 -6.32 -8.91 -1.12
CA PHE A 132 -7.27 -9.90 -1.63
C PHE A 132 -8.18 -10.47 -0.52
N CYS A 133 -7.67 -10.70 0.69
CA CYS A 133 -8.52 -11.19 1.79
C CYS A 133 -9.58 -10.16 2.18
N VAL A 134 -9.20 -8.89 2.34
CA VAL A 134 -10.16 -7.84 2.71
C VAL A 134 -11.16 -7.58 1.57
N GLY A 135 -10.70 -7.57 0.32
CA GLY A 135 -11.58 -7.46 -0.84
C GLY A 135 -12.57 -8.62 -0.95
N SER A 136 -12.11 -9.86 -0.75
CA SER A 136 -12.96 -11.05 -0.77
C SER A 136 -13.95 -11.07 0.40
N LEU A 137 -13.52 -10.69 1.59
CA LEU A 137 -14.39 -10.58 2.77
C LEU A 137 -15.49 -9.53 2.54
N TYR A 138 -15.15 -8.39 1.99
CA TYR A 138 -16.12 -7.35 1.63
C TYR A 138 -17.17 -7.89 0.65
N LEU A 139 -16.76 -8.63 -0.38
CA LEU A 139 -17.65 -9.28 -1.34
C LEU A 139 -18.61 -10.27 -0.69
N LEU A 140 -18.10 -11.09 0.22
CA LEU A 140 -18.91 -12.08 0.95
C LEU A 140 -19.95 -11.42 1.86
N LEU A 141 -19.56 -10.36 2.56
CA LEU A 141 -20.43 -9.65 3.50
C LEU A 141 -21.51 -8.82 2.80
N THR A 142 -21.20 -8.23 1.64
CA THR A 142 -22.15 -7.35 0.92
C THR A 142 -23.04 -8.10 -0.06
N GLY A 143 -22.74 -9.37 -0.36
CA GLY A 143 -23.52 -10.18 -1.34
C GLY A 143 -23.48 -9.62 -2.77
N TYR A 144 -22.53 -8.74 -3.06
CA TYR A 144 -22.38 -8.10 -4.38
C TYR A 144 -21.89 -9.09 -5.44
N ARG A 145 -22.81 -9.88 -5.98
CA ARG A 145 -22.50 -10.94 -6.93
C ARG A 145 -22.41 -10.49 -8.40
N ASN A 146 -22.90 -9.30 -8.76
CA ASN A 146 -23.08 -8.87 -10.17
C ASN A 146 -22.76 -7.41 -10.45
N ARG A 147 -21.91 -6.74 -9.67
CA ARG A 147 -21.55 -5.33 -9.91
C ARG A 147 -20.03 -5.15 -9.95
N TYR A 148 -19.57 -4.18 -10.74
CA TYR A 148 -18.18 -3.71 -10.68
C TYR A 148 -17.89 -3.16 -9.29
N ILE A 149 -16.81 -3.63 -8.68
CA ILE A 149 -16.35 -3.20 -7.37
C ILE A 149 -15.07 -2.44 -7.56
N SER A 150 -15.00 -1.26 -6.93
CA SER A 150 -13.77 -0.51 -6.78
C SER A 150 -12.79 -1.36 -5.95
N PHE A 151 -11.70 -1.81 -6.53
CA PHE A 151 -10.68 -2.62 -5.85
C PHE A 151 -9.61 -1.75 -5.21
N GLY A 152 -9.43 -0.50 -5.67
CA GLY A 152 -8.43 0.44 -5.17
C GLY A 152 -8.39 0.62 -3.66
N PRO A 153 -9.51 0.76 -2.93
CA PRO A 153 -9.51 0.87 -1.48
C PRO A 153 -8.86 -0.32 -0.76
N PHE A 154 -9.09 -1.55 -1.24
CA PHE A 154 -8.51 -2.77 -0.66
C PHE A 154 -7.02 -2.87 -0.97
N LEU A 155 -6.64 -2.49 -2.19
CA LEU A 155 -5.27 -2.37 -2.63
C LEU A 155 -4.51 -1.34 -1.78
N CYS A 156 -5.06 -0.14 -1.62
CA CYS A 156 -4.46 0.92 -0.82
C CYS A 156 -4.32 0.52 0.65
N PHE A 157 -5.34 -0.11 1.22
CA PHE A 157 -5.32 -0.62 2.59
C PHE A 157 -4.27 -1.72 2.76
N GLY A 158 -4.18 -2.67 1.83
CA GLY A 158 -3.16 -3.72 1.83
C GLY A 158 -1.74 -3.17 1.78
N GLY A 159 -1.49 -2.19 0.91
CA GLY A 159 -0.20 -1.50 0.80
C GLY A 159 0.17 -0.74 2.08
N TRP A 160 -0.80 -0.07 2.68
CA TRP A 160 -0.61 0.61 3.96
C TRP A 160 -0.27 -0.38 5.09
N CYS A 161 -1.02 -1.46 5.22
CA CYS A 161 -0.75 -2.51 6.22
C CYS A 161 0.62 -3.15 6.02
N ALA A 162 1.02 -3.41 4.78
CA ALA A 162 2.30 -4.04 4.48
C ALA A 162 3.48 -3.14 4.86
N LEU A 163 3.45 -1.87 4.45
CA LEU A 163 4.52 -0.90 4.73
C LEU A 163 4.66 -0.66 6.23
N HIS A 164 3.55 -0.44 6.95
CA HIS A 164 3.59 -0.15 8.38
C HIS A 164 3.79 -1.42 9.21
N GLY A 165 3.25 -2.56 8.76
CA GLY A 165 3.46 -3.88 9.39
C GLY A 165 4.93 -4.28 9.42
N GLY A 166 5.68 -4.02 8.35
CA GLY A 166 7.13 -4.23 8.31
C GLY A 166 7.87 -3.46 9.40
N LEU A 167 7.51 -2.18 9.60
CA LEU A 167 8.07 -1.35 10.67
C LEU A 167 7.83 -1.94 12.08
N TYR A 168 6.63 -2.45 12.34
CA TYR A 168 6.31 -3.06 13.63
C TYR A 168 7.14 -4.33 13.86
N MET A 169 7.28 -5.16 12.85
CA MET A 169 8.08 -6.38 12.95
C MET A 169 9.55 -6.07 13.21
N GLU A 170 10.10 -5.03 12.59
CA GLU A 170 11.48 -4.60 12.80
C GLU A 170 11.68 -4.06 14.23
N VAL A 171 10.77 -3.24 14.73
CA VAL A 171 10.81 -2.73 16.12
C VAL A 171 10.71 -3.87 17.13
N ILE A 172 9.80 -4.82 16.93
CA ILE A 172 9.65 -6.00 17.79
C ILE A 172 10.92 -6.85 17.77
N TYR A 173 11.49 -7.09 16.58
CA TYR A 173 12.71 -7.87 16.44
C TYR A 173 13.90 -7.20 17.14
N GLN A 174 14.07 -5.89 16.99
CA GLN A 174 15.11 -5.14 17.70
C GLN A 174 14.91 -5.20 19.21
N TRP A 175 13.66 -5.02 19.69
CA TRP A 175 13.35 -5.11 21.12
C TRP A 175 13.68 -6.49 21.70
N LEU A 176 13.32 -7.56 21.01
CA LEU A 176 13.64 -8.94 21.41
C LEU A 176 15.15 -9.17 21.46
N ARG A 177 15.88 -8.68 20.46
CA ARG A 177 17.34 -8.81 20.39
C ARG A 177 18.08 -8.08 21.51
N TYR A 178 17.51 -6.99 22.02
CA TYR A 178 18.09 -6.23 23.13
C TYR A 178 17.72 -6.79 24.52
N ASN A 179 16.65 -7.57 24.63
CA ASN A 179 16.14 -8.06 25.91
C ASN A 179 16.30 -9.59 26.12
N LEU A 180 16.83 -10.29 25.12
CA LEU A 180 17.26 -11.69 25.19
C LEU A 180 18.77 -11.82 25.06
#